data_fd1810a581f0d1edd24eda317953c619
#
_entry.id   fd1810a581f0d1edd24eda317953c619
#
_cell.length_a   1.000
_cell.length_b   1.000
_cell.length_c   1.000
_cell.angle_alpha   90.00
_cell.angle_beta   90.00
_cell.angle_gamma   90.00
#
_symmetry.space_group_name_H-M   'P 1'
#
loop_
_entity.id
_entity.type
_entity.pdbx_description
1 polymer ?
#
loop_
_entity_poly.entity_id
_entity_poly.type
_entity_poly.pdbx_seq_one_letter_code
_entity_poly.pdbx_strand_id
1 'polypeptide(L)'
;MIPVPDIVSPRVRLLVSVRDAAEAALARDHGADLIDAKDPDRGALGALLPETVRAIAAASGDRLTSAVAGEPRDAAEASACLAALAGTGVGYLKIAWAPGCDAVGLVLPARLPVIAVLFAEDGPSGADVPALAAAGFSGAMIDTRGKDGRRLTDHLSLTQLAGFAAACRAEGLLSGLAGSLALDDIPALAALGPGYLGFRGGLCARADRTGRLDPERIAEGARRLAAFVPRVEAA
;
A
#
# COMPACT_ATOMS: atom_id res chain seq x y z
N MET A 1 6.69 -22.03 -7.71
CA MET A 1 5.69 -21.31 -6.92
C MET A 1 6.50 -20.47 -5.95
N ILE A 2 6.57 -19.15 -6.17
CA ILE A 2 7.20 -18.25 -5.20
C ILE A 2 6.24 -18.24 -4.01
N PRO A 3 6.69 -18.57 -2.79
CA PRO A 3 5.79 -18.49 -1.65
C PRO A 3 5.30 -17.05 -1.57
N VAL A 4 3.98 -16.87 -1.71
CA VAL A 4 3.34 -15.63 -1.25
C VAL A 4 3.72 -15.57 0.23
N PRO A 5 4.49 -14.55 0.67
CA PRO A 5 4.88 -14.48 2.08
C PRO A 5 3.62 -14.57 2.90
N ASP A 6 3.69 -15.31 3.99
CA ASP A 6 2.57 -15.62 4.88
C ASP A 6 1.73 -14.35 5.15
N ILE A 7 0.66 -14.18 4.35
CA ILE A 7 -0.19 -12.98 4.32
C ILE A 7 -1.01 -12.91 5.63
N VAL A 8 -1.04 -14.02 6.36
CA VAL A 8 -1.76 -14.19 7.63
C VAL A 8 -0.82 -13.94 8.82
N SER A 9 -0.06 -12.84 8.78
CA SER A 9 0.55 -12.37 10.03
C SER A 9 -0.53 -11.68 10.86
N PRO A 10 -0.71 -12.02 12.14
CA PRO A 10 -1.66 -11.32 13.03
C PRO A 10 -1.24 -9.86 13.29
N ARG A 11 -0.09 -9.45 12.78
CA ARG A 11 0.48 -8.11 13.00
C ARG A 11 0.27 -7.20 11.80
N VAL A 12 -0.26 -6.00 12.04
CA VAL A 12 -0.30 -4.92 11.06
C VAL A 12 1.12 -4.43 10.78
N ARG A 13 1.51 -4.35 9.51
CA ARG A 13 2.86 -3.98 9.08
C ARG A 13 2.97 -2.50 8.77
N LEU A 14 4.17 -1.93 8.99
CA LEU A 14 4.50 -0.57 8.57
C LEU A 14 4.97 -0.56 7.12
N LEU A 15 4.22 0.09 6.23
CA LEU A 15 4.66 0.40 4.89
C LEU A 15 5.15 1.84 4.80
N VAL A 16 6.36 2.04 4.27
CA VAL A 16 6.96 3.36 4.05
C VAL A 16 7.15 3.59 2.56
N SER A 17 6.50 4.63 2.00
CA SER A 17 6.74 5.05 0.62
C SER A 17 8.02 5.86 0.51
N VAL A 18 8.88 5.51 -0.46
CA VAL A 18 10.22 6.08 -0.68
C VAL A 18 10.39 6.49 -2.15
N ARG A 19 11.23 7.51 -2.40
CA ARG A 19 11.48 8.03 -3.75
C ARG A 19 12.78 7.55 -4.37
N ASP A 20 13.72 7.07 -3.55
CA ASP A 20 15.05 6.66 -3.99
C ASP A 20 15.69 5.61 -3.07
N ALA A 21 16.86 5.11 -3.45
CA ALA A 21 17.60 4.09 -2.72
C ALA A 21 18.09 4.56 -1.33
N ALA A 22 18.37 5.85 -1.16
CA ALA A 22 18.81 6.39 0.14
C ALA A 22 17.65 6.38 1.15
N GLU A 23 16.44 6.78 0.72
CA GLU A 23 15.24 6.67 1.54
C GLU A 23 14.86 5.20 1.81
N ALA A 24 15.10 4.29 0.85
CA ALA A 24 14.86 2.87 1.05
C ALA A 24 15.76 2.28 2.14
N ALA A 25 17.05 2.58 2.10
CA ALA A 25 18.00 2.18 3.15
C ALA A 25 17.61 2.77 4.51
N LEU A 26 17.24 4.07 4.54
CA LEU A 26 16.78 4.73 5.76
C LEU A 26 15.54 4.03 6.34
N ALA A 27 14.53 3.74 5.51
CA ALA A 27 13.31 3.08 5.95
C ALA A 27 13.59 1.66 6.49
N ARG A 28 14.44 0.89 5.80
CA ARG A 28 14.90 -0.45 6.21
C ARG A 28 15.54 -0.40 7.60
N ASP A 29 16.48 0.52 7.81
CA ASP A 29 17.30 0.59 9.02
C ASP A 29 16.50 1.09 10.24
N HIS A 30 15.36 1.76 10.01
CA HIS A 30 14.49 2.29 11.06
C HIS A 30 13.17 1.54 11.25
N GLY A 31 13.06 0.31 10.70
CA GLY A 31 12.00 -0.62 11.08
C GLY A 31 10.79 -0.68 10.17
N ALA A 32 10.88 -0.19 8.93
CA ALA A 32 9.87 -0.46 7.92
C ALA A 32 9.76 -1.98 7.67
N ASP A 33 8.53 -2.49 7.59
CA ASP A 33 8.27 -3.88 7.20
C ASP A 33 8.16 -4.01 5.68
N LEU A 34 7.56 -3.00 5.02
CA LEU A 34 7.40 -2.90 3.58
C LEU A 34 7.96 -1.56 3.09
N ILE A 35 8.66 -1.58 1.98
CA ILE A 35 9.24 -0.41 1.31
C ILE A 35 8.57 -0.26 -0.05
N ASP A 36 7.94 0.90 -0.28
CA ASP A 36 7.10 1.16 -1.44
C ASP A 36 7.71 2.23 -2.34
N ALA A 37 8.13 1.86 -3.54
CA ALA A 37 8.70 2.76 -4.52
C ALA A 37 7.60 3.64 -5.13
N LYS A 38 7.60 4.95 -4.79
CA LYS A 38 6.58 5.91 -5.20
C LYS A 38 7.16 7.32 -5.33
N ASP A 39 6.82 8.03 -6.41
CA ASP A 39 7.16 9.43 -6.60
C ASP A 39 6.13 10.35 -5.93
N PRO A 40 6.45 11.02 -4.82
CA PRO A 40 5.50 11.89 -4.13
C PRO A 40 5.19 13.18 -4.90
N ASP A 41 6.01 13.56 -5.88
CA ASP A 41 5.82 14.79 -6.67
C ASP A 41 4.85 14.57 -7.85
N ARG A 42 4.55 13.30 -8.19
CA ARG A 42 3.71 12.90 -9.31
C ARG A 42 2.34 12.33 -8.89
N GLY A 43 1.65 13.00 -7.98
CA GLY A 43 0.30 12.60 -7.57
C GLY A 43 0.27 11.50 -6.50
N ALA A 44 -0.89 10.86 -6.35
CA ALA A 44 -1.11 9.85 -5.32
C ALA A 44 -0.36 8.54 -5.62
N LEU A 45 -0.31 8.14 -6.89
CA LEU A 45 0.34 6.93 -7.37
C LEU A 45 1.39 7.23 -8.45
N GLY A 46 2.26 8.20 -8.17
CA GLY A 46 3.37 8.55 -9.06
C GLY A 46 4.32 7.37 -9.28
N ALA A 47 4.37 6.86 -10.51
CA ALA A 47 5.29 5.79 -10.88
C ALA A 47 6.72 6.34 -11.05
N LEU A 48 7.69 5.64 -10.49
CA LEU A 48 9.12 5.88 -10.69
C LEU A 48 9.62 5.14 -11.95
N LEU A 49 10.75 5.58 -12.48
CA LEU A 49 11.42 4.89 -13.58
C LEU A 49 11.90 3.50 -13.13
N PRO A 50 11.88 2.48 -14.02
CA PRO A 50 12.27 1.11 -13.65
C PRO A 50 13.67 0.98 -13.04
N GLU A 51 14.64 1.80 -13.47
CA GLU A 51 15.98 1.82 -12.88
C GLU A 51 15.99 2.32 -11.45
N THR A 52 15.17 3.33 -11.12
CA THR A 52 15.01 3.81 -9.74
C THR A 52 14.35 2.75 -8.86
N VAL A 53 13.32 2.07 -9.39
CA VAL A 53 12.65 0.96 -8.67
C VAL A 53 13.63 -0.17 -8.38
N ARG A 54 14.51 -0.56 -9.35
CA ARG A 54 15.55 -1.56 -9.12
C ARG A 54 16.53 -1.14 -8.03
N ALA A 55 16.95 0.13 -8.03
CA ALA A 55 17.85 0.66 -7.01
C ALA A 55 17.22 0.65 -5.60
N ILE A 56 15.92 0.99 -5.51
CA ILE A 56 15.14 0.89 -4.27
C ILE A 56 15.04 -0.57 -3.81
N ALA A 57 14.67 -1.50 -4.69
CA ALA A 57 14.57 -2.92 -4.36
C ALA A 57 15.91 -3.47 -3.82
N ALA A 58 17.04 -3.13 -4.46
CA ALA A 58 18.36 -3.54 -4.02
C ALA A 58 18.74 -2.95 -2.65
N ALA A 59 18.39 -1.67 -2.38
CA ALA A 59 18.69 -1.01 -1.11
C ALA A 59 17.80 -1.47 0.04
N SER A 60 16.66 -2.09 -0.26
CA SER A 60 15.69 -2.56 0.74
C SER A 60 16.14 -3.84 1.47
N GLY A 61 17.18 -4.53 1.00
CA GLY A 61 17.67 -5.75 1.62
C GLY A 61 16.63 -6.88 1.60
N ASP A 62 16.34 -7.45 2.75
CA ASP A 62 15.37 -8.54 2.95
C ASP A 62 13.92 -8.06 3.18
N ARG A 63 13.69 -6.74 3.17
CA ARG A 63 12.35 -6.19 3.36
C ARG A 63 11.44 -6.48 2.17
N LEU A 64 10.16 -6.68 2.45
CA LEU A 64 9.17 -6.75 1.38
C LEU A 64 9.14 -5.41 0.62
N THR A 65 9.07 -5.49 -0.71
CA THR A 65 9.08 -4.30 -1.56
C THR A 65 7.86 -4.25 -2.45
N SER A 66 7.39 -3.04 -2.72
CA SER A 66 6.38 -2.79 -3.74
C SER A 66 6.74 -1.59 -4.59
N ALA A 67 6.14 -1.50 -5.77
CA ALA A 67 6.25 -0.32 -6.61
C ALA A 67 4.89 0.06 -7.18
N VAL A 68 4.63 1.37 -7.24
CA VAL A 68 3.43 1.93 -7.84
C VAL A 68 3.61 1.99 -9.36
N ALA A 69 2.64 1.42 -10.09
CA ALA A 69 2.64 1.41 -11.57
C ALA A 69 1.85 2.57 -12.17
N GLY A 70 1.13 3.34 -11.36
CA GLY A 70 0.43 4.54 -11.83
C GLY A 70 -1.09 4.47 -11.75
N GLU A 71 -1.73 5.40 -12.47
CA GLU A 71 -3.19 5.61 -12.53
C GLU A 71 -3.65 5.43 -13.99
N PRO A 72 -3.84 4.19 -14.47
CA PRO A 72 -4.25 3.91 -15.85
C PRO A 72 -5.72 4.29 -16.09
N ARG A 73 -6.06 4.58 -17.33
CA ARG A 73 -7.42 4.90 -17.76
C ARG A 73 -8.25 3.67 -18.09
N ASP A 74 -7.58 2.57 -18.43
CA ASP A 74 -8.22 1.31 -18.84
C ASP A 74 -7.33 0.08 -18.58
N ALA A 75 -7.88 -1.11 -18.82
CA ALA A 75 -7.19 -2.39 -18.59
C ALA A 75 -5.94 -2.58 -19.45
N ALA A 76 -5.92 -2.06 -20.68
CA ALA A 76 -4.78 -2.18 -21.57
C ALA A 76 -3.61 -1.32 -21.09
N GLU A 77 -3.88 -0.06 -20.70
CA GLU A 77 -2.88 0.81 -20.10
C GLU A 77 -2.37 0.25 -18.76
N ALA A 78 -3.28 -0.31 -17.92
CA ALA A 78 -2.91 -0.99 -16.69
C ALA A 78 -1.93 -2.13 -16.95
N SER A 79 -2.21 -2.98 -17.92
CA SER A 79 -1.33 -4.09 -18.31
C SER A 79 0.05 -3.61 -18.76
N ALA A 80 0.10 -2.54 -19.56
CA ALA A 80 1.36 -1.93 -20.01
C ALA A 80 2.17 -1.35 -18.84
N CYS A 81 1.53 -0.61 -17.93
CA CYS A 81 2.18 -0.06 -16.75
C CYS A 81 2.76 -1.14 -15.84
N LEU A 82 2.00 -2.22 -15.61
CA LEU A 82 2.46 -3.36 -14.81
C LEU A 82 3.65 -4.09 -15.49
N ALA A 83 3.57 -4.31 -16.80
CA ALA A 83 4.62 -4.97 -17.56
C ALA A 83 5.95 -4.19 -17.50
N ALA A 84 5.90 -2.85 -17.53
CA ALA A 84 7.08 -1.99 -17.46
C ALA A 84 7.88 -2.17 -16.15
N LEU A 85 7.24 -2.57 -15.06
CA LEU A 85 7.87 -2.74 -13.76
C LEU A 85 8.07 -4.20 -13.34
N ALA A 86 7.53 -5.18 -14.08
CA ALA A 86 7.54 -6.59 -13.69
C ALA A 86 8.95 -7.18 -13.49
N GLY A 87 9.99 -6.64 -14.17
CA GLY A 87 11.37 -7.09 -14.07
C GLY A 87 12.25 -6.28 -13.11
N THR A 88 11.67 -5.48 -12.19
CA THR A 88 12.45 -4.58 -11.32
C THR A 88 12.93 -5.20 -10.03
N GLY A 89 12.49 -6.42 -9.70
CA GLY A 89 12.91 -7.13 -8.48
C GLY A 89 12.08 -6.82 -7.24
N VAL A 90 11.00 -6.02 -7.35
CA VAL A 90 10.06 -5.82 -6.24
C VAL A 90 9.18 -7.06 -6.01
N GLY A 91 8.68 -7.21 -4.78
CA GLY A 91 7.80 -8.32 -4.39
C GLY A 91 6.34 -8.13 -4.79
N TYR A 92 5.89 -6.87 -4.99
CA TYR A 92 4.52 -6.53 -5.36
C TYR A 92 4.48 -5.34 -6.32
N LEU A 93 3.44 -5.28 -7.17
CA LEU A 93 3.08 -4.06 -7.89
C LEU A 93 1.76 -3.52 -7.34
N LYS A 94 1.59 -2.21 -7.45
CA LYS A 94 0.36 -1.50 -7.08
C LYS A 94 -0.12 -0.67 -8.25
N ILE A 95 -1.43 -0.69 -8.51
CA ILE A 95 -2.01 0.08 -9.61
C ILE A 95 -3.37 0.63 -9.19
N ALA A 96 -3.68 1.86 -9.62
CA ALA A 96 -5.02 2.40 -9.41
C ALA A 96 -6.07 1.54 -10.13
N TRP A 97 -7.16 1.26 -9.43
CA TRP A 97 -8.29 0.54 -9.97
C TRP A 97 -9.58 1.10 -9.37
N ALA A 98 -10.40 1.73 -10.18
CA ALA A 98 -11.64 2.32 -9.69
C ALA A 98 -12.71 1.26 -9.41
N PRO A 99 -13.59 1.47 -8.41
CA PRO A 99 -14.75 0.61 -8.20
C PRO A 99 -15.57 0.46 -9.48
N GLY A 100 -15.97 -0.77 -9.82
CA GLY A 100 -16.77 -1.06 -11.01
C GLY A 100 -16.01 -1.02 -12.34
N CYS A 101 -14.69 -0.82 -12.36
CA CYS A 101 -13.89 -0.95 -13.58
C CYS A 101 -13.98 -2.37 -14.14
N ASP A 102 -14.17 -2.45 -15.47
CA ASP A 102 -14.14 -3.72 -16.18
C ASP A 102 -12.70 -4.25 -16.30
N ALA A 103 -12.50 -5.48 -15.86
CA ALA A 103 -11.21 -6.16 -15.95
C ALA A 103 -11.02 -6.93 -17.28
N VAL A 104 -11.94 -6.83 -18.23
CA VAL A 104 -11.80 -7.45 -19.54
C VAL A 104 -10.55 -6.91 -20.25
N GLY A 105 -9.64 -7.81 -20.60
CA GLY A 105 -8.36 -7.47 -21.23
C GLY A 105 -7.25 -7.06 -20.26
N LEU A 106 -7.49 -7.06 -18.93
CA LEU A 106 -6.43 -6.86 -17.95
C LEU A 106 -5.48 -8.07 -17.93
N VAL A 107 -4.19 -7.81 -18.12
CA VAL A 107 -3.13 -8.83 -18.05
C VAL A 107 -2.25 -8.54 -16.85
N LEU A 108 -2.38 -9.34 -15.80
CA LEU A 108 -1.53 -9.27 -14.62
C LEU A 108 -0.25 -10.09 -14.84
N PRO A 109 0.92 -9.67 -14.27
CA PRO A 109 2.16 -10.44 -14.33
C PRO A 109 1.99 -11.81 -13.65
N ALA A 110 2.34 -12.89 -14.35
CA ALA A 110 2.09 -14.27 -13.89
C ALA A 110 2.80 -14.67 -12.58
N ARG A 111 3.89 -13.97 -12.20
CA ARG A 111 4.74 -14.32 -11.06
C ARG A 111 4.97 -13.17 -10.08
N LEU A 112 4.25 -12.07 -10.22
CA LEU A 112 4.40 -10.90 -9.38
C LEU A 112 3.00 -10.46 -8.92
N PRO A 113 2.69 -10.59 -7.61
CA PRO A 113 1.40 -10.21 -7.07
C PRO A 113 1.10 -8.73 -7.33
N VAL A 114 -0.16 -8.42 -7.64
CA VAL A 114 -0.62 -7.04 -7.88
C VAL A 114 -1.68 -6.67 -6.86
N ILE A 115 -1.55 -5.47 -6.31
CA ILE A 115 -2.49 -4.87 -5.37
C ILE A 115 -3.27 -3.78 -6.09
N ALA A 116 -4.60 -3.88 -6.08
CA ALA A 116 -5.49 -2.82 -6.54
C ALA A 116 -5.50 -1.67 -5.54
N VAL A 117 -5.31 -0.44 -6.00
CA VAL A 117 -5.42 0.76 -5.17
C VAL A 117 -6.71 1.48 -5.51
N LEU A 118 -7.59 1.56 -4.52
CA LEU A 118 -8.88 2.25 -4.59
C LEU A 118 -8.73 3.61 -3.90
N PHE A 119 -9.30 4.66 -4.47
CA PHE A 119 -9.25 5.96 -3.83
C PHE A 119 -10.45 6.19 -2.92
N ALA A 120 -10.21 6.70 -1.72
CA ALA A 120 -11.23 6.94 -0.70
C ALA A 120 -12.33 7.90 -1.19
N GLU A 121 -11.97 8.83 -2.07
CA GLU A 121 -12.88 9.80 -2.71
C GLU A 121 -13.94 9.14 -3.60
N ASP A 122 -13.66 7.95 -4.11
CA ASP A 122 -14.58 7.18 -4.95
C ASP A 122 -15.54 6.30 -4.11
N GLY A 123 -15.43 6.34 -2.78
CA GLY A 123 -16.30 5.64 -1.83
C GLY A 123 -16.20 4.12 -1.86
N PRO A 124 -14.99 3.53 -1.97
CA PRO A 124 -14.84 2.08 -2.03
C PRO A 124 -15.38 1.40 -0.77
N SER A 125 -15.85 0.18 -0.95
CA SER A 125 -16.44 -0.62 0.12
C SER A 125 -16.00 -2.08 0.08
N GLY A 126 -16.41 -2.88 1.07
CA GLY A 126 -16.21 -4.32 1.04
C GLY A 126 -16.90 -5.03 -0.13
N ALA A 127 -17.94 -4.42 -0.72
CA ALA A 127 -18.66 -4.99 -1.86
C ALA A 127 -17.84 -4.99 -3.16
N ASP A 128 -16.80 -4.17 -3.26
CA ASP A 128 -15.91 -4.11 -4.43
C ASP A 128 -14.88 -5.25 -4.43
N VAL A 129 -14.58 -5.83 -3.26
CA VAL A 129 -13.47 -6.77 -3.07
C VAL A 129 -13.64 -8.09 -3.84
N PRO A 130 -14.82 -8.73 -3.91
CA PRO A 130 -14.98 -9.97 -4.69
C PRO A 130 -14.66 -9.80 -6.16
N ALA A 131 -14.98 -8.64 -6.76
CA ALA A 131 -14.65 -8.36 -8.16
C ALA A 131 -13.13 -8.23 -8.38
N LEU A 132 -12.41 -7.67 -7.42
CA LEU A 132 -10.94 -7.59 -7.44
C LEU A 132 -10.31 -8.99 -7.35
N ALA A 133 -10.81 -9.84 -6.47
CA ALA A 133 -10.36 -11.23 -6.34
C ALA A 133 -10.60 -12.01 -7.65
N ALA A 134 -11.80 -11.87 -8.24
CA ALA A 134 -12.15 -12.50 -9.52
C ALA A 134 -11.28 -11.98 -10.68
N ALA A 135 -10.84 -10.72 -10.66
CA ALA A 135 -9.90 -10.14 -11.62
C ALA A 135 -8.45 -10.61 -11.43
N GLY A 136 -8.15 -11.37 -10.38
CA GLY A 136 -6.83 -11.95 -10.10
C GLY A 136 -5.90 -11.07 -9.28
N PHE A 137 -6.37 -9.96 -8.70
CA PHE A 137 -5.55 -9.18 -7.77
C PHE A 137 -5.22 -10.01 -6.52
N SER A 138 -4.02 -9.82 -5.99
CA SER A 138 -3.54 -10.50 -4.77
C SER A 138 -3.76 -9.68 -3.50
N GLY A 139 -4.23 -8.45 -3.67
CA GLY A 139 -4.53 -7.54 -2.57
C GLY A 139 -5.30 -6.33 -3.04
N ALA A 140 -5.88 -5.62 -2.08
CA ALA A 140 -6.54 -4.35 -2.30
C ALA A 140 -6.15 -3.37 -1.18
N MET A 141 -6.01 -2.09 -1.52
CA MET A 141 -5.76 -1.04 -0.54
C MET A 141 -6.57 0.21 -0.83
N ILE A 142 -6.83 0.99 0.20
CA ILE A 142 -7.43 2.31 0.06
C ILE A 142 -6.35 3.36 0.31
N ASP A 143 -6.24 4.37 -0.59
CA ASP A 143 -5.40 5.57 -0.45
C ASP A 143 -6.27 6.81 -0.72
N THR A 144 -5.76 8.02 -0.51
CA THR A 144 -6.40 9.28 -0.92
C THR A 144 -5.73 9.84 -2.18
N ARG A 145 -6.56 10.29 -3.14
CA ARG A 145 -6.11 10.97 -4.36
C ARG A 145 -5.76 12.42 -4.05
N GLY A 146 -6.63 13.09 -3.31
CA GLY A 146 -6.50 14.49 -2.94
C GLY A 146 -5.30 14.77 -2.04
N LYS A 147 -4.78 16.01 -2.12
CA LYS A 147 -3.68 16.52 -1.30
C LYS A 147 -4.08 17.83 -0.62
N ASP A 148 -5.37 17.95 -0.31
CA ASP A 148 -6.03 19.08 0.33
C ASP A 148 -5.95 19.06 1.87
N GLY A 149 -5.17 18.11 2.42
CA GLY A 149 -4.99 17.91 3.87
C GLY A 149 -6.00 16.94 4.49
N ARG A 150 -7.00 16.48 3.74
CA ARG A 150 -7.95 15.47 4.22
C ARG A 150 -7.26 14.12 4.33
N ARG A 151 -7.60 13.41 5.41
CA ARG A 151 -7.08 12.06 5.69
C ARG A 151 -8.07 11.00 5.25
N LEU A 152 -7.64 9.77 5.21
CA LEU A 152 -8.49 8.60 4.94
C LEU A 152 -9.79 8.62 5.77
N THR A 153 -9.69 8.92 7.07
CA THR A 153 -10.82 8.96 8.02
C THR A 153 -11.76 10.15 7.83
N ASP A 154 -11.39 11.14 7.02
CA ASP A 154 -12.27 12.23 6.62
C ASP A 154 -13.16 11.87 5.42
N HIS A 155 -12.80 10.80 4.70
CA HIS A 155 -13.55 10.27 3.56
C HIS A 155 -14.39 9.05 3.94
N LEU A 156 -13.84 8.14 4.74
CA LEU A 156 -14.47 6.86 5.09
C LEU A 156 -14.48 6.67 6.60
N SER A 157 -15.62 6.24 7.14
CA SER A 157 -15.77 5.89 8.56
C SER A 157 -14.95 4.63 8.91
N LEU A 158 -14.60 4.47 10.18
CA LEU A 158 -13.93 3.26 10.68
C LEU A 158 -14.74 2.00 10.39
N THR A 159 -16.07 2.06 10.42
CA THR A 159 -16.95 0.94 10.08
C THR A 159 -16.80 0.51 8.60
N GLN A 160 -16.73 1.47 7.67
CA GLN A 160 -16.50 1.17 6.25
C GLN A 160 -15.11 0.56 6.03
N LEU A 161 -14.08 1.11 6.66
CA LEU A 161 -12.71 0.58 6.58
C LEU A 161 -12.60 -0.81 7.19
N ALA A 162 -13.29 -1.09 8.32
CA ALA A 162 -13.38 -2.41 8.93
C ALA A 162 -14.04 -3.42 7.98
N GLY A 163 -15.17 -3.03 7.36
CA GLY A 163 -15.88 -3.84 6.37
C GLY A 163 -15.00 -4.19 5.16
N PHE A 164 -14.23 -3.22 4.66
CA PHE A 164 -13.28 -3.44 3.59
C PHE A 164 -12.17 -4.43 3.98
N ALA A 165 -11.53 -4.22 5.14
CA ALA A 165 -10.49 -5.13 5.63
C ALA A 165 -11.01 -6.56 5.87
N ALA A 166 -12.23 -6.69 6.39
CA ALA A 166 -12.88 -7.99 6.58
C ALA A 166 -13.19 -8.68 5.25
N ALA A 167 -13.69 -7.95 4.26
CA ALA A 167 -13.94 -8.49 2.91
C ALA A 167 -12.65 -8.97 2.24
N CYS A 168 -11.56 -8.19 2.31
CA CYS A 168 -10.26 -8.62 1.82
C CYS A 168 -9.81 -9.94 2.46
N ARG A 169 -9.98 -10.06 3.78
CA ARG A 169 -9.64 -11.29 4.51
C ARG A 169 -10.47 -12.47 4.06
N ALA A 170 -11.77 -12.28 3.84
CA ALA A 170 -12.68 -13.33 3.39
C ALA A 170 -12.31 -13.85 1.99
N GLU A 171 -11.84 -12.97 1.10
CA GLU A 171 -11.38 -13.32 -0.25
C GLU A 171 -9.90 -13.73 -0.32
N GLY A 172 -9.18 -13.80 0.81
CA GLY A 172 -7.75 -14.12 0.85
C GLY A 172 -6.86 -13.03 0.26
N LEU A 173 -7.32 -11.79 0.16
CA LEU A 173 -6.56 -10.66 -0.34
C LEU A 173 -5.78 -9.94 0.77
N LEU A 174 -4.56 -9.53 0.46
CA LEU A 174 -3.80 -8.62 1.33
C LEU A 174 -4.49 -7.25 1.38
N SER A 175 -4.88 -6.79 2.56
CA SER A 175 -5.50 -5.47 2.73
C SER A 175 -4.50 -4.40 3.15
N GLY A 176 -4.64 -3.17 2.64
CA GLY A 176 -3.85 -2.02 3.01
C GLY A 176 -4.70 -0.78 3.23
N LEU A 177 -4.29 0.06 4.18
CA LEU A 177 -4.89 1.38 4.40
C LEU A 177 -3.80 2.45 4.37
N ALA A 178 -4.02 3.48 3.58
CA ALA A 178 -3.16 4.65 3.45
C ALA A 178 -4.02 5.91 3.21
N GLY A 179 -3.40 7.03 2.95
CA GLY A 179 -4.10 8.28 2.64
C GLY A 179 -3.90 9.33 3.73
N SER A 180 -2.84 10.12 3.55
CA SER A 180 -2.47 11.23 4.45
C SER A 180 -2.43 10.87 5.94
N LEU A 181 -2.09 9.61 6.26
CA LEU A 181 -2.09 9.10 7.64
C LEU A 181 -1.02 9.80 8.49
N ALA A 182 -1.37 10.09 9.73
CA ALA A 182 -0.47 10.50 10.80
C ALA A 182 -0.21 9.34 11.76
N LEU A 183 0.86 9.42 12.57
CA LEU A 183 1.16 8.39 13.56
C LEU A 183 0.05 8.20 14.60
N ASP A 184 -0.74 9.23 14.86
CA ASP A 184 -1.86 9.18 15.80
C ASP A 184 -3.09 8.41 15.25
N ASP A 185 -3.14 8.14 13.94
CA ASP A 185 -4.18 7.31 13.33
C ASP A 185 -3.93 5.80 13.56
N ILE A 186 -2.69 5.41 13.92
CA ILE A 186 -2.28 4.01 14.07
C ILE A 186 -3.20 3.22 15.01
N PRO A 187 -3.53 3.66 16.25
CA PRO A 187 -4.33 2.84 17.15
C PRO A 187 -5.71 2.50 16.59
N ALA A 188 -6.38 3.48 15.98
CA ALA A 188 -7.72 3.30 15.43
C ALA A 188 -7.72 2.40 14.19
N LEU A 189 -6.76 2.63 13.26
CA LEU A 189 -6.69 1.88 12.01
C LEU A 189 -6.09 0.49 12.18
N ALA A 190 -5.12 0.30 13.07
CA ALA A 190 -4.55 -1.01 13.35
C ALA A 190 -5.58 -1.95 14.01
N ALA A 191 -6.53 -1.39 14.81
CA ALA A 191 -7.62 -2.16 15.41
C ALA A 191 -8.56 -2.80 14.39
N LEU A 192 -8.60 -2.30 13.14
CA LEU A 192 -9.39 -2.86 12.06
C LEU A 192 -8.75 -4.12 11.45
N GLY A 193 -7.50 -4.40 11.77
CA GLY A 193 -6.75 -5.57 11.33
C GLY A 193 -6.41 -5.60 9.84
N PRO A 194 -6.01 -4.47 9.20
CA PRO A 194 -5.47 -4.52 7.85
C PRO A 194 -4.11 -5.24 7.84
N GLY A 195 -3.67 -5.73 6.69
CA GLY A 195 -2.36 -6.33 6.55
C GLY A 195 -1.22 -5.32 6.73
N TYR A 196 -1.45 -4.05 6.35
CA TYR A 196 -0.48 -2.96 6.55
C TYR A 196 -1.14 -1.58 6.61
N LEU A 197 -0.44 -0.63 7.24
CA LEU A 197 -0.71 0.80 7.16
C LEU A 197 0.41 1.49 6.38
N GLY A 198 0.04 2.29 5.37
CA GLY A 198 0.96 2.97 4.46
C GLY A 198 1.15 4.45 4.80
N PHE A 199 2.40 4.86 4.90
CA PHE A 199 2.77 6.23 5.25
C PHE A 199 3.76 6.83 4.28
N ARG A 200 3.65 8.15 4.07
CA ARG A 200 4.68 9.01 3.49
C ARG A 200 4.76 10.31 4.29
N GLY A 201 3.81 11.23 4.13
CA GLY A 201 3.81 12.54 4.77
C GLY A 201 3.90 12.47 6.29
N GLY A 202 3.17 11.56 6.91
CA GLY A 202 3.20 11.36 8.37
C GLY A 202 4.56 10.92 8.92
N LEU A 203 5.47 10.45 8.06
CA LEU A 203 6.85 10.08 8.41
C LEU A 203 7.89 11.08 7.91
N CYS A 204 7.48 12.16 7.25
CA CYS A 204 8.37 13.22 6.82
C CYS A 204 8.49 14.33 7.88
N ALA A 205 9.60 15.05 7.87
CA ALA A 205 9.76 16.27 8.63
C ALA A 205 8.62 17.24 8.27
N ARG A 206 8.02 17.87 9.29
CA ARG A 206 6.89 18.82 9.16
C ARG A 206 5.62 18.24 8.48
N ALA A 207 5.50 16.91 8.40
CA ALA A 207 4.41 16.23 7.71
C ALA A 207 4.26 16.59 6.21
N ASP A 208 5.31 17.11 5.59
CA ASP A 208 5.37 17.41 4.16
C ASP A 208 5.74 16.15 3.37
N ARG A 209 4.79 15.60 2.59
CA ARG A 209 4.99 14.37 1.82
C ARG A 209 6.10 14.46 0.77
N THR A 210 6.41 15.67 0.29
CA THR A 210 7.50 15.93 -0.67
C THR A 210 8.85 16.13 0.03
N GLY A 211 8.83 16.33 1.35
CA GLY A 211 9.98 16.46 2.21
C GLY A 211 10.75 15.14 2.40
N ARG A 212 11.84 15.22 3.14
CA ARG A 212 12.66 14.06 3.51
C ARG A 212 11.98 13.23 4.62
N LEU A 213 12.14 11.93 4.55
CA LEU A 213 11.76 11.02 5.62
C LEU A 213 12.58 11.33 6.88
N ASP A 214 11.91 11.23 8.01
CA ASP A 214 12.50 11.41 9.35
C ASP A 214 12.70 10.02 9.98
N PRO A 215 13.94 9.63 10.29
CA PRO A 215 14.25 8.32 10.84
C PRO A 215 13.60 8.07 12.20
N GLU A 216 13.46 9.10 13.03
CA GLU A 216 12.84 8.97 14.35
C GLU A 216 11.33 8.71 14.22
N ARG A 217 10.67 9.36 13.25
CA ARG A 217 9.25 9.13 12.97
C ARG A 217 8.99 7.73 12.39
N ILE A 218 9.89 7.21 11.56
CA ILE A 218 9.81 5.82 11.06
C ILE A 218 9.92 4.85 12.23
N ALA A 219 10.94 5.01 13.08
CA ALA A 219 11.15 4.17 14.26
C ALA A 219 9.97 4.24 15.24
N GLU A 220 9.36 5.42 15.41
CA GLU A 220 8.16 5.57 16.24
C GLU A 220 6.95 4.84 15.64
N GLY A 221 6.71 4.97 14.33
CA GLY A 221 5.65 4.22 13.64
C GLY A 221 5.81 2.70 13.80
N ALA A 222 7.05 2.21 13.63
CA ALA A 222 7.37 0.79 13.83
C ALA A 222 7.10 0.35 15.28
N ARG A 223 7.51 1.13 16.29
CA ARG A 223 7.24 0.81 17.70
C ARG A 223 5.75 0.79 18.01
N ARG A 224 4.97 1.77 17.53
CA ARG A 224 3.53 1.84 17.77
C ARG A 224 2.80 0.64 17.18
N LEU A 225 3.15 0.22 15.96
CA LEU A 225 2.57 -0.97 15.33
C LEU A 225 3.02 -2.28 16.00
N ALA A 226 4.28 -2.37 16.43
CA ALA A 226 4.79 -3.54 17.15
C ALA A 226 4.12 -3.70 18.54
N ALA A 227 3.78 -2.61 19.19
CA ALA A 227 3.09 -2.61 20.48
C ALA A 227 1.59 -2.94 20.34
N PHE A 228 1.04 -2.87 19.13
CA PHE A 228 -0.36 -3.18 18.88
C PHE A 228 -0.57 -4.69 18.85
N VAL A 229 -1.20 -5.23 19.88
CA VAL A 229 -1.65 -6.62 19.93
C VAL A 229 -3.12 -6.65 19.52
N PRO A 230 -3.49 -7.30 18.40
CA PRO A 230 -4.89 -7.47 18.04
C PRO A 230 -5.63 -8.15 19.19
N ARG A 231 -6.76 -7.58 19.62
CA ARG A 231 -7.66 -8.32 20.51
C ARG A 231 -8.25 -9.48 19.71
N VAL A 232 -7.81 -10.69 20.02
CA VAL A 232 -8.51 -11.90 19.59
C VAL A 232 -9.81 -11.93 20.37
N GLU A 233 -10.92 -11.55 19.75
CA GLU A 233 -12.22 -11.86 20.31
C GLU A 233 -12.32 -13.40 20.31
N ALA A 234 -12.39 -13.98 21.51
CA ALA A 234 -12.69 -15.40 21.67
C ALA A 234 -14.07 -15.65 21.07
N ALA A 235 -14.13 -16.54 20.07
CA ALA A 235 -15.37 -17.02 19.47
C ALA A 235 -16.21 -17.81 20.49
#